data_4ee1249a01eac320d714ef4e038fac10
#
_entry.id   4ee1249a01eac320d714ef4e038fac10
#
_cell.length_a   1.000
_cell.length_b   1.000
_cell.length_c   1.000
_cell.angle_alpha   90.00
_cell.angle_beta   90.00
_cell.angle_gamma   90.00
#
_symmetry.space_group_name_H-M   'P 1'
#
loop_
_entity.id
_entity.type
_entity.pdbx_description
1 polymer ?
#
loop_
_entity_poly.entity_id
_entity_poly.type
_entity_poly.pdbx_seq_one_letter_code
_entity_poly.pdbx_strand_id
1 'polypeptide(L)'
;HNMFDIRGGSRSGRPRAYTIESDNETEKLRFAPSPDTTYTGYLSYYKAISALSASNTSNWMLANHPAVYLYGSLYHSANFLGGIDPQQTQQWLMMYSTALERCENNDKQDSYGGAPVQQRTDIQTDLSFYRNR
;
A
#
# COMPACT_ATOMS: atom_id res chain seq x y z
N HIS A 1 3.64 -11.45 26.07
CA HIS A 1 2.46 -12.16 26.61
C HIS A 1 1.54 -12.42 25.42
N ASN A 2 1.63 -13.64 24.86
CA ASN A 2 0.83 -14.04 23.69
C ASN A 2 -0.64 -14.12 24.09
N MET A 3 -1.42 -13.12 23.70
CA MET A 3 -2.82 -12.98 24.00
C MET A 3 -3.74 -13.87 23.14
N PHE A 4 -3.16 -14.70 22.29
CA PHE A 4 -3.89 -15.63 21.42
C PHE A 4 -3.33 -17.04 21.54
N ASP A 5 -3.48 -17.66 22.72
CA ASP A 5 -3.34 -19.12 22.82
C ASP A 5 -4.61 -19.77 22.23
N ILE A 6 -4.56 -20.07 20.93
CA ILE A 6 -5.64 -20.74 20.18
C ILE A 6 -5.57 -22.26 20.41
N ARG A 7 -5.14 -22.72 21.57
CA ARG A 7 -5.16 -24.14 21.94
C ARG A 7 -6.48 -24.60 22.58
N GLY A 8 -7.48 -23.75 22.57
CA GLY A 8 -8.82 -24.07 23.05
C GLY A 8 -9.77 -24.36 21.91
N GLY A 9 -10.01 -25.64 21.61
CA GLY A 9 -11.12 -26.23 20.87
C GLY A 9 -11.62 -25.46 19.64
N SER A 10 -11.55 -26.08 18.50
CA SER A 10 -12.06 -25.63 17.20
C SER A 10 -13.54 -25.20 17.30
N ARG A 11 -13.80 -24.00 17.82
CA ARG A 11 -15.10 -23.37 17.68
C ARG A 11 -15.14 -22.66 16.35
N SER A 12 -15.94 -23.16 15.43
CA SER A 12 -16.27 -22.44 14.21
C SER A 12 -17.38 -21.43 14.48
N GLY A 13 -17.36 -20.30 13.77
CA GLY A 13 -18.37 -19.27 13.92
C GLY A 13 -18.00 -18.03 13.11
N ARG A 14 -18.80 -16.98 13.21
CA ARG A 14 -18.49 -15.71 12.53
C ARG A 14 -17.18 -15.14 13.05
N PRO A 15 -16.19 -14.88 12.17
CA PRO A 15 -14.92 -14.28 12.55
C PRO A 15 -15.11 -12.92 13.23
N ARG A 16 -14.39 -12.69 14.33
CA ARG A 16 -14.43 -11.44 15.11
C ARG A 16 -13.05 -10.78 15.22
N ALA A 17 -12.01 -11.56 14.99
CA ALA A 17 -10.63 -11.09 15.05
C ALA A 17 -9.82 -11.72 13.92
N TYR A 18 -8.73 -11.08 13.56
CA TYR A 18 -7.76 -11.64 12.62
C TYR A 18 -6.34 -11.36 13.10
N THR A 19 -5.42 -12.16 12.64
CA THR A 19 -3.97 -11.92 12.78
C THR A 19 -3.30 -12.12 11.43
N ILE A 20 -2.19 -11.42 11.24
CA ILE A 20 -1.32 -11.60 10.07
C ILE A 20 -0.14 -12.46 10.53
N GLU A 21 0.06 -13.58 9.89
CA GLU A 21 1.20 -14.46 10.09
C GLU A 21 2.06 -14.42 8.84
N SER A 22 3.36 -14.17 9.02
CA SER A 22 4.34 -14.27 7.93
C SER A 22 5.00 -15.63 8.01
N ASP A 23 4.92 -16.35 6.90
CA ASP A 23 5.54 -17.65 6.76
C ASP A 23 6.31 -17.68 5.43
N ASN A 24 7.65 -17.63 5.51
CA ASN A 24 8.55 -17.75 4.36
C ASN A 24 8.14 -16.89 3.15
N GLU A 25 8.10 -15.57 3.31
CA GLU A 25 7.74 -14.60 2.26
C GLU A 25 6.25 -14.56 1.87
N THR A 26 5.42 -15.36 2.54
CA THR A 26 3.97 -15.34 2.32
C THR A 26 3.25 -14.83 3.55
N GLU A 27 2.50 -13.76 3.39
CA GLU A 27 1.62 -13.26 4.45
C GLU A 27 0.28 -14.00 4.41
N LYS A 28 -0.11 -14.55 5.55
CA LYS A 28 -1.38 -15.26 5.72
C LYS A 28 -2.26 -14.54 6.71
N LEU A 29 -3.53 -14.41 6.38
CA LEU A 29 -4.55 -13.94 7.30
C LEU A 29 -5.17 -15.14 8.03
N ARG A 30 -5.07 -15.12 9.37
CA ARG A 30 -5.73 -16.11 10.20
C ARG A 30 -6.89 -15.45 10.94
N PHE A 31 -8.05 -16.05 10.85
CA PHE A 31 -9.26 -15.56 11.48
C PHE A 31 -9.61 -16.35 12.75
N ALA A 32 -10.16 -15.66 13.74
CA ALA A 32 -10.62 -16.25 14.99
C ALA A 32 -12.04 -15.75 15.33
N PRO A 33 -12.98 -16.67 15.65
CA PRO A 33 -12.94 -18.12 15.43
C PRO A 33 -12.83 -18.49 13.94
N SER A 34 -12.54 -19.77 13.65
CA SER A 34 -12.55 -20.27 12.27
C SER A 34 -13.93 -20.06 11.65
N PRO A 35 -14.02 -19.58 10.39
CA PRO A 35 -15.31 -19.37 9.73
C PRO A 35 -16.15 -20.66 9.69
N ASP A 36 -17.42 -20.57 10.02
CA ASP A 36 -18.41 -21.67 9.94
C ASP A 36 -19.10 -21.73 8.57
N THR A 37 -19.00 -20.67 7.79
CA THR A 37 -19.53 -20.56 6.44
C THR A 37 -18.67 -19.58 5.62
N THR A 38 -19.03 -19.37 4.37
CA THR A 38 -18.36 -18.39 3.51
C THR A 38 -18.76 -16.96 3.91
N TYR A 39 -17.75 -16.13 4.17
CA TYR A 39 -17.91 -14.69 4.43
C TYR A 39 -17.17 -13.90 3.38
N THR A 40 -17.75 -12.79 2.93
CA THR A 40 -17.08 -11.82 2.08
C THR A 40 -16.37 -10.80 2.95
N GLY A 41 -15.05 -10.64 2.75
CA GLY A 41 -14.25 -9.63 3.43
C GLY A 41 -13.64 -8.67 2.41
N TYR A 42 -13.50 -7.41 2.80
CA TYR A 42 -12.79 -6.39 2.02
C TYR A 42 -11.46 -6.11 2.71
N LEU A 43 -10.38 -6.29 1.98
CA LEU A 43 -9.02 -6.07 2.47
C LEU A 43 -8.35 -4.98 1.65
N SER A 44 -7.91 -3.92 2.33
CA SER A 44 -7.04 -2.91 1.72
C SER A 44 -5.61 -3.17 2.16
N TYR A 45 -4.69 -3.30 1.22
CA TYR A 45 -3.29 -3.59 1.51
C TYR A 45 -2.36 -2.96 0.47
N TYR A 46 -1.11 -2.73 0.87
CA TYR A 46 -0.07 -2.29 -0.04
C TYR A 46 0.54 -3.50 -0.75
N LYS A 47 0.48 -3.49 -2.06
CA LYS A 47 1.05 -4.55 -2.89
C LYS A 47 2.34 -4.06 -3.55
N ALA A 48 3.40 -4.85 -3.49
CA ALA A 48 4.61 -4.58 -4.27
C ALA A 48 4.28 -4.58 -5.78
N ILE A 49 4.87 -3.64 -6.51
CA ILE A 49 4.70 -3.55 -7.96
C ILE A 49 5.38 -4.78 -8.58
N SER A 50 4.65 -5.47 -9.45
CA SER A 50 5.17 -6.65 -10.15
C SER A 50 6.41 -6.29 -10.97
N ALA A 51 7.49 -7.05 -10.81
CA ALA A 51 8.71 -6.84 -11.57
C ALA A 51 8.47 -7.05 -13.07
N LEU A 52 9.15 -6.27 -13.89
CA LEU A 52 9.17 -6.47 -15.34
C LEU A 52 10.06 -7.67 -15.69
N SER A 53 9.60 -8.50 -16.60
CA SER A 53 10.31 -9.67 -17.09
C SER A 53 9.90 -9.98 -18.53
N ALA A 54 10.51 -10.96 -19.15
CA ALA A 54 10.12 -11.41 -20.49
C ALA A 54 8.65 -11.90 -20.56
N SER A 55 8.14 -12.46 -19.46
CA SER A 55 6.73 -12.90 -19.34
C SER A 55 5.79 -11.84 -18.78
N ASN A 56 6.31 -10.78 -18.18
CA ASN A 56 5.54 -9.67 -17.61
C ASN A 56 6.09 -8.35 -18.17
N THR A 57 5.63 -7.96 -19.32
CA THR A 57 6.14 -6.80 -20.07
C THR A 57 5.53 -5.48 -19.66
N SER A 58 4.55 -5.47 -18.77
CA SER A 58 3.89 -4.26 -18.29
C SER A 58 3.52 -4.39 -16.83
N ASN A 59 3.53 -3.26 -16.13
CA ASN A 59 2.99 -3.13 -14.77
C ASN A 59 2.34 -1.75 -14.60
N TRP A 60 1.68 -1.53 -13.45
CA TRP A 60 0.99 -0.28 -13.17
C TRP A 60 1.89 0.96 -13.32
N MET A 61 3.13 0.89 -12.82
CA MET A 61 4.07 2.02 -12.88
C MET A 61 4.48 2.32 -14.32
N LEU A 62 4.74 1.31 -15.14
CA LEU A 62 5.09 1.52 -16.55
C LEU A 62 3.92 2.09 -17.35
N ALA A 63 2.69 1.64 -17.04
CA ALA A 63 1.49 2.11 -17.72
C ALA A 63 1.14 3.57 -17.39
N ASN A 64 1.28 3.97 -16.12
CA ASN A 64 0.86 5.29 -15.66
C ASN A 64 2.00 6.30 -15.54
N HIS A 65 3.22 5.84 -15.25
CA HIS A 65 4.41 6.66 -14.99
C HIS A 65 5.65 6.17 -15.74
N PRO A 66 5.63 6.06 -17.09
CA PRO A 66 6.74 5.51 -17.87
C PRO A 66 8.04 6.32 -17.72
N ALA A 67 7.94 7.61 -17.41
CA ALA A 67 9.08 8.49 -17.19
C ALA A 67 9.98 8.03 -16.02
N VAL A 68 9.42 7.38 -15.00
CA VAL A 68 10.17 6.81 -13.86
C VAL A 68 11.15 5.74 -14.36
N TYR A 69 10.67 4.82 -15.20
CA TYR A 69 11.54 3.80 -15.79
C TYR A 69 12.55 4.37 -16.78
N LEU A 70 12.11 5.29 -17.64
CA LEU A 70 12.97 5.90 -18.65
C LEU A 70 14.14 6.64 -18.00
N TYR A 71 13.86 7.64 -17.18
CA TYR A 71 14.93 8.47 -16.59
C TYR A 71 15.70 7.74 -15.49
N GLY A 72 15.07 6.82 -14.76
CA GLY A 72 15.76 5.97 -13.83
C GLY A 72 16.77 5.05 -14.51
N SER A 73 16.41 4.40 -15.62
CA SER A 73 17.35 3.56 -16.38
C SER A 73 18.48 4.36 -17.01
N LEU A 74 18.20 5.54 -17.58
CA LEU A 74 19.22 6.43 -18.14
C LEU A 74 20.20 6.90 -17.06
N TYR A 75 19.72 7.36 -15.93
CA TYR A 75 20.56 7.79 -14.81
C TYR A 75 21.44 6.65 -14.30
N HIS A 76 20.87 5.49 -14.04
CA HIS A 76 21.65 4.35 -13.53
C HIS A 76 22.61 3.77 -14.57
N SER A 77 22.30 3.83 -15.85
CA SER A 77 23.18 3.35 -16.92
C SER A 77 24.37 4.29 -17.20
N ALA A 78 24.27 5.56 -16.80
CA ALA A 78 25.34 6.55 -17.02
C ALA A 78 26.69 6.08 -16.47
N ASN A 79 26.69 5.41 -15.31
CA ASN A 79 27.91 4.90 -14.66
C ASN A 79 28.57 3.73 -15.43
N PHE A 80 27.80 3.02 -16.27
CA PHE A 80 28.29 1.87 -17.04
C PHE A 80 28.72 2.26 -18.46
N LEU A 81 28.05 3.24 -19.07
CA LEU A 81 28.31 3.61 -20.45
C LEU A 81 29.61 4.40 -20.65
N GLY A 82 30.10 5.09 -19.63
CA GLY A 82 31.26 5.95 -19.72
C GLY A 82 31.12 7.06 -20.77
N GLY A 83 31.85 8.15 -20.60
CA GLY A 83 31.87 9.26 -21.57
C GLY A 83 30.61 10.13 -21.66
N ILE A 84 29.66 9.93 -20.74
CA ILE A 84 28.45 10.76 -20.65
C ILE A 84 28.79 12.04 -19.90
N ASP A 85 28.35 13.17 -20.42
CA ASP A 85 28.51 14.48 -19.79
C ASP A 85 27.87 14.47 -18.39
N PRO A 86 28.63 14.90 -17.35
CA PRO A 86 28.08 15.06 -16.00
C PRO A 86 26.81 15.92 -15.93
N GLN A 87 26.69 16.94 -16.75
CA GLN A 87 25.49 17.77 -16.83
C GLN A 87 24.28 16.96 -17.32
N GLN A 88 24.48 16.10 -18.31
CA GLN A 88 23.44 15.23 -18.82
C GLN A 88 22.95 14.24 -17.75
N THR A 89 23.87 13.67 -16.98
CA THR A 89 23.55 12.76 -15.87
C THR A 89 22.75 13.47 -14.78
N GLN A 90 23.12 14.69 -14.42
CA GLN A 90 22.38 15.52 -13.48
C GLN A 90 20.97 15.86 -14.00
N GLN A 91 20.82 16.12 -15.28
CA GLN A 91 19.52 16.37 -15.90
C GLN A 91 18.62 15.15 -15.83
N TRP A 92 19.15 13.95 -16.09
CA TRP A 92 18.39 12.70 -15.94
C TRP A 92 17.97 12.44 -14.50
N LEU A 93 18.83 12.72 -13.52
CA LEU A 93 18.50 12.62 -12.11
C LEU A 93 17.34 13.56 -11.74
N MET A 94 17.39 14.81 -12.21
CA MET A 94 16.32 15.79 -11.96
C MET A 94 15.00 15.35 -12.58
N MET A 95 15.02 14.82 -13.80
CA MET A 95 13.82 14.30 -14.46
C MET A 95 13.27 13.06 -13.75
N TYR A 96 14.15 12.19 -13.26
CA TYR A 96 13.77 11.01 -12.48
C TYR A 96 13.10 11.39 -11.16
N SER A 97 13.70 12.30 -10.39
CA SER A 97 13.13 12.79 -9.13
C SER A 97 11.76 13.46 -9.32
N THR A 98 11.62 14.27 -10.37
CA THR A 98 10.33 14.90 -10.72
C THR A 98 9.28 13.85 -11.09
N ALA A 99 9.67 12.80 -11.82
CA ALA A 99 8.77 11.72 -12.20
C ALA A 99 8.29 10.91 -10.97
N LEU A 100 9.19 10.65 -10.01
CA LEU A 100 8.85 10.00 -8.74
C LEU A 100 7.88 10.83 -7.90
N GLU A 101 8.15 12.12 -7.76
CA GLU A 101 7.29 13.04 -7.02
C GLU A 101 5.85 13.08 -7.59
N ARG A 102 5.73 13.10 -8.92
CA ARG A 102 4.43 13.02 -9.59
C ARG A 102 3.71 11.69 -9.31
N CYS A 103 4.45 10.58 -9.31
CA CYS A 103 3.92 9.26 -8.99
C CYS A 103 3.38 9.23 -7.56
N GLU A 104 4.13 9.71 -6.58
CA GLU A 104 3.71 9.78 -5.17
C GLU A 104 2.49 10.68 -4.97
N ASN A 105 2.43 11.82 -5.65
CA ASN A 105 1.30 12.73 -5.54
C ASN A 105 0.02 12.12 -6.11
N ASN A 106 0.11 11.42 -7.24
CA ASN A 106 -1.03 10.71 -7.81
C ASN A 106 -1.51 9.58 -6.89
N ASP A 107 -0.60 8.78 -6.34
CA ASP A 107 -0.94 7.71 -5.39
C ASP A 107 -1.65 8.27 -4.14
N LYS A 108 -1.18 9.39 -3.61
CA LYS A 108 -1.85 10.08 -2.50
C LYS A 108 -3.26 10.56 -2.89
N GLN A 109 -3.44 11.13 -4.07
CA GLN A 109 -4.75 11.57 -4.54
C GLN A 109 -5.71 10.40 -4.71
N ASP A 110 -5.27 9.30 -5.29
CA ASP A 110 -6.07 8.09 -5.48
C ASP A 110 -6.44 7.45 -4.14
N SER A 111 -5.50 7.41 -3.19
CA SER A 111 -5.72 6.83 -1.86
C SER A 111 -6.74 7.61 -1.02
N TYR A 112 -6.77 8.93 -1.17
CA TYR A 112 -7.69 9.79 -0.41
C TYR A 112 -8.95 10.18 -1.20
N GLY A 113 -9.12 9.70 -2.44
CA GLY A 113 -10.27 10.01 -3.28
C GLY A 113 -10.48 11.51 -3.53
N GLY A 114 -9.44 12.33 -3.36
CA GLY A 114 -9.49 13.78 -3.53
C GLY A 114 -10.39 14.53 -2.54
N ALA A 115 -11.09 13.84 -1.66
CA ALA A 115 -11.89 14.47 -0.61
C ALA A 115 -11.01 14.64 0.64
N PRO A 116 -10.89 15.84 1.21
CA PRO A 116 -10.30 15.99 2.53
C PRO A 116 -11.10 15.12 3.49
N VAL A 117 -10.42 14.37 4.36
CA VAL A 117 -11.06 13.64 5.46
C VAL A 117 -11.82 14.66 6.29
N GLN A 118 -13.11 14.78 6.03
CA GLN A 118 -13.97 15.60 6.85
C GLN A 118 -14.19 14.84 8.15
N GLN A 119 -13.64 15.36 9.22
CA GLN A 119 -13.98 14.90 10.54
C GLN A 119 -15.49 15.12 10.71
N ARG A 120 -16.21 14.03 10.97
CA ARG A 120 -17.64 14.08 11.21
C ARG A 120 -17.90 14.92 12.45
N THR A 121 -18.34 16.16 12.25
CA THR A 121 -18.63 17.13 13.33
C THR A 121 -19.98 16.88 13.99
N ASP A 122 -20.75 15.90 13.53
CA ASP A 122 -22.03 15.51 14.12
C ASP A 122 -21.95 14.63 15.36
N ILE A 123 -20.73 14.24 15.77
CA ILE A 123 -20.48 13.74 17.14
C ILE A 123 -20.23 14.96 18.06
N GLN A 124 -21.10 15.92 18.05
CA GLN A 124 -21.32 16.69 19.25
C GLN A 124 -22.02 15.73 20.21
N THR A 125 -21.23 15.19 21.12
CA THR A 125 -21.73 14.57 22.33
C THR A 125 -22.66 15.60 22.95
N ASP A 126 -23.96 15.36 22.85
CA ASP A 126 -24.97 16.13 23.55
C ASP A 126 -24.78 15.81 25.04
N LEU A 127 -23.86 16.54 25.68
CA LEU A 127 -23.59 16.47 27.13
C LEU A 127 -24.73 17.12 27.95
N SER A 128 -25.81 17.53 27.29
CA SER A 128 -26.97 18.12 27.95
C SER A 128 -27.69 17.10 28.84
N PHE A 129 -27.53 15.80 28.58
CA PHE A 129 -28.14 14.72 29.36
C PHE A 129 -27.55 14.55 30.77
N TYR A 130 -26.37 15.09 31.05
CA TYR A 130 -25.71 14.92 32.37
C TYR A 130 -25.82 16.15 33.27
N ARG A 131 -26.54 17.20 32.88
CA ARG A 131 -26.60 18.45 33.63
C ARG A 131 -27.83 18.63 34.55
N ASN A 132 -28.73 17.65 34.56
CA ASN A 132 -29.93 17.69 35.44
C ASN A 132 -30.06 16.36 36.19
N ARG A 133 -29.17 16.17 37.18
CA ARG A 133 -29.41 15.36 38.38
C ARG A 133 -28.63 15.91 39.54
#